data_8f32ef05beb7e856075945711efff1d8
#
_entry.id   8f32ef05beb7e856075945711efff1d8
#
_cell.length_a   1.000
_cell.length_b   1.000
_cell.length_c   1.000
_cell.angle_alpha   90.00
_cell.angle_beta   90.00
_cell.angle_gamma   90.00
#
_symmetry.space_group_name_H-M   'P 1'
#
loop_
_entity.id
_entity.type
_entity.pdbx_description
1 polymer ?
#
loop_
_entity_poly.entity_id
_entity_poly.type
_entity_poly.pdbx_seq_one_letter_code
_entity_poly.pdbx_strand_id
1 'polypeptide(L)'
;MSFARLMFGPVVLGVVLFSAGCDNTLALPPATVPNVVDTVTLSALQGTSINSASGFDVTLRRTARTDRQSEAFDIAFDIDDGGRALIFTTGALGLNARSAIQPSDRAFGDIVIAPLEDYQLDSALVVGVDSVFIVRSRRTSFGCVFFLGQLPRYGKFHVLDISLETRQITLENLVNVNCGYRGLESGIPTR
;
A
#
# COMPACT_ATOMS: atom_id res chain seq x y z
N MET A 1 44.93 46.64 -64.02
CA MET A 1 44.08 46.88 -62.88
C MET A 1 43.12 45.67 -62.76
N SER A 2 43.43 44.72 -61.92
CA SER A 2 42.65 43.46 -61.76
C SER A 2 42.05 43.41 -60.39
N PHE A 3 40.71 43.40 -60.30
CA PHE A 3 39.99 43.30 -59.05
C PHE A 3 39.74 41.83 -58.70
N ALA A 4 40.37 41.38 -57.62
CA ALA A 4 40.08 40.07 -57.04
C ALA A 4 38.81 40.15 -56.21
N ARG A 5 37.78 39.37 -56.56
CA ARG A 5 36.55 39.16 -55.74
C ARG A 5 36.83 38.09 -54.75
N LEU A 6 36.83 38.39 -53.44
CA LEU A 6 36.80 37.49 -52.36
C LEU A 6 35.31 37.01 -52.16
N MET A 7 35.09 35.73 -52.39
CA MET A 7 33.82 35.03 -52.00
C MET A 7 33.90 34.59 -50.55
N PHE A 8 33.08 35.21 -49.68
CA PHE A 8 32.80 34.71 -48.31
C PHE A 8 31.67 33.75 -48.43
N GLY A 9 31.97 32.47 -48.15
CA GLY A 9 30.96 31.42 -47.98
C GLY A 9 30.40 31.45 -46.54
N PRO A 10 29.08 31.25 -46.31
CA PRO A 10 28.53 31.22 -44.99
C PRO A 10 28.88 29.88 -44.30
N VAL A 11 29.56 29.96 -43.16
CA VAL A 11 29.78 28.85 -42.26
C VAL A 11 28.46 28.61 -41.51
N VAL A 12 27.75 27.54 -41.84
CA VAL A 12 26.59 27.08 -41.10
C VAL A 12 27.08 26.38 -39.84
N LEU A 13 26.99 27.07 -38.71
CA LEU A 13 27.30 26.51 -37.39
C LEU A 13 26.11 25.64 -36.96
N GLY A 14 26.23 24.31 -37.12
CA GLY A 14 25.23 23.33 -36.64
C GLY A 14 25.20 23.29 -35.12
N VAL A 15 24.16 23.83 -34.51
CA VAL A 15 23.90 23.71 -33.08
C VAL A 15 23.34 22.29 -32.84
N VAL A 16 24.17 21.38 -32.34
CA VAL A 16 23.74 20.08 -31.85
C VAL A 16 23.07 20.28 -30.47
N LEU A 17 21.75 20.32 -30.46
CA LEU A 17 20.97 20.28 -29.24
C LEU A 17 21.12 18.89 -28.62
N PHE A 18 22.02 18.77 -27.64
CA PHE A 18 22.00 17.64 -26.72
C PHE A 18 20.72 17.76 -25.86
N SER A 19 19.69 17.01 -26.20
CA SER A 19 18.58 16.74 -25.26
C SER A 19 19.17 15.93 -24.11
N ALA A 20 19.64 16.60 -23.05
CA ALA A 20 19.87 16.01 -21.78
C ALA A 20 18.50 15.49 -21.30
N GLY A 21 18.25 14.20 -21.47
CA GLY A 21 17.14 13.53 -20.82
C GLY A 21 17.30 13.79 -19.32
N CYS A 22 16.40 14.58 -18.73
CA CYS A 22 16.29 14.68 -17.28
C CYS A 22 15.93 13.29 -16.79
N ASP A 23 16.92 12.54 -16.33
CA ASP A 23 16.69 11.37 -15.50
C ASP A 23 15.90 11.85 -14.28
N ASN A 24 14.65 11.46 -14.21
CA ASN A 24 13.72 11.94 -13.19
C ASN A 24 14.09 11.23 -11.89
N THR A 25 15.10 11.72 -11.17
CA THR A 25 15.62 11.18 -9.90
C THR A 25 14.55 11.12 -8.80
N LEU A 26 13.37 11.72 -9.04
CA LEU A 26 12.18 11.65 -8.19
C LEU A 26 11.21 10.54 -8.63
N ALA A 27 11.47 9.83 -9.72
CA ALA A 27 10.63 8.72 -10.17
C ALA A 27 10.77 7.52 -9.22
N LEU A 28 9.65 6.86 -8.94
CA LEU A 28 9.68 5.57 -8.24
C LEU A 28 10.47 4.56 -9.08
N PRO A 29 11.26 3.66 -8.45
CA PRO A 29 11.86 2.56 -9.19
C PRO A 29 10.77 1.71 -9.85
N PRO A 30 11.05 1.07 -10.98
CA PRO A 30 10.06 0.24 -11.66
C PRO A 30 9.45 -0.81 -10.73
N ALA A 31 8.13 -0.99 -10.80
CA ALA A 31 7.47 -2.07 -10.08
C ALA A 31 7.91 -3.42 -10.65
N THR A 32 8.24 -4.37 -9.79
CA THR A 32 8.75 -5.69 -10.17
C THR A 32 7.93 -6.83 -9.60
N VAL A 33 7.11 -6.57 -8.59
CA VAL A 33 6.30 -7.60 -7.90
C VAL A 33 4.85 -7.49 -8.35
N PRO A 34 4.28 -8.56 -8.93
CA PRO A 34 2.88 -8.54 -9.33
C PRO A 34 1.96 -8.53 -8.10
N ASN A 35 0.88 -7.76 -8.22
CA ASN A 35 -0.24 -7.83 -7.29
C ASN A 35 -1.03 -9.12 -7.57
N VAL A 36 -1.38 -9.84 -6.51
CA VAL A 36 -2.15 -11.08 -6.57
C VAL A 36 -3.29 -10.98 -5.56
N VAL A 37 -4.47 -11.46 -5.96
CA VAL A 37 -5.58 -11.66 -5.03
C VAL A 37 -5.29 -12.89 -4.19
N ASP A 38 -5.48 -12.79 -2.88
CA ASP A 38 -5.26 -13.85 -1.92
C ASP A 38 -6.37 -13.83 -0.86
N THR A 39 -6.48 -14.87 -0.07
CA THR A 39 -7.44 -15.00 1.03
C THR A 39 -6.69 -15.34 2.31
N VAL A 40 -7.01 -14.61 3.38
CA VAL A 40 -6.41 -14.82 4.70
C VAL A 40 -7.49 -14.89 5.77
N THR A 41 -7.21 -15.63 6.84
CA THR A 41 -8.05 -15.66 8.03
C THR A 41 -7.28 -15.09 9.20
N LEU A 42 -7.90 -14.16 9.93
CA LEU A 42 -7.39 -13.59 11.18
C LEU A 42 -8.27 -14.05 12.34
N SER A 43 -7.65 -14.35 13.47
CA SER A 43 -8.33 -14.61 14.73
C SER A 43 -8.47 -13.31 15.52
N ALA A 44 -9.53 -13.19 16.32
CA ALA A 44 -9.71 -12.02 17.18
C ALA A 44 -8.54 -11.86 18.17
N LEU A 45 -8.22 -10.61 18.53
CA LEU A 45 -7.20 -10.28 19.55
C LEU A 45 -7.56 -10.89 20.91
N GLN A 46 -8.85 -10.92 21.23
CA GLN A 46 -9.34 -11.45 22.50
C GLN A 46 -10.17 -12.73 22.27
N GLY A 47 -10.14 -13.62 23.27
CA GLY A 47 -10.93 -14.87 23.26
C GLY A 47 -10.44 -15.93 22.29
N THR A 48 -9.26 -15.77 21.70
CA THR A 48 -8.57 -16.78 20.86
C THR A 48 -7.21 -17.15 21.43
N SER A 49 -6.55 -18.16 20.84
CA SER A 49 -5.22 -18.56 21.27
C SER A 49 -4.21 -17.43 20.98
N ILE A 50 -3.33 -17.14 21.93
CA ILE A 50 -2.22 -16.20 21.75
C ILE A 50 -1.27 -16.59 20.60
N ASN A 51 -1.29 -17.86 20.19
CA ASN A 51 -0.51 -18.35 19.06
C ASN A 51 -1.18 -18.08 17.70
N SER A 52 -2.43 -17.65 17.71
CA SER A 52 -3.15 -17.31 16.47
C SER A 52 -2.71 -15.98 15.89
N ALA A 53 -2.72 -15.88 14.58
CA ALA A 53 -2.45 -14.61 13.91
C ALA A 53 -3.70 -13.72 13.98
N SER A 54 -3.57 -12.57 14.63
CA SER A 54 -4.65 -11.58 14.78
C SER A 54 -4.40 -10.31 13.96
N GLY A 55 -3.22 -10.18 13.33
CA GLY A 55 -2.83 -9.06 12.52
C GLY A 55 -2.46 -9.44 11.10
N PHE A 56 -2.39 -8.43 10.24
CA PHE A 56 -1.92 -8.55 8.87
C PHE A 56 -0.88 -7.47 8.55
N ASP A 57 0.25 -7.89 8.01
CA ASP A 57 1.36 -7.04 7.55
C ASP A 57 1.22 -6.78 6.05
N VAL A 58 0.75 -5.59 5.68
CA VAL A 58 0.66 -5.13 4.29
C VAL A 58 2.05 -5.03 3.65
N THR A 59 3.07 -4.73 4.45
CA THR A 59 4.45 -4.58 3.96
C THR A 59 5.03 -5.88 3.44
N LEU A 60 4.71 -7.00 4.10
CA LEU A 60 5.21 -8.33 3.77
C LEU A 60 4.14 -9.26 3.19
N ARG A 61 2.90 -8.79 3.03
CA ARG A 61 1.75 -9.55 2.53
C ARG A 61 1.57 -10.88 3.30
N ARG A 62 1.49 -10.79 4.62
CA ARG A 62 1.34 -11.98 5.47
C ARG A 62 0.53 -11.69 6.71
N THR A 63 -0.02 -12.75 7.30
CA THR A 63 -0.58 -12.70 8.66
C THR A 63 0.54 -12.55 9.68
N ALA A 64 0.24 -11.94 10.82
CA ALA A 64 1.18 -11.66 11.89
C ALA A 64 0.56 -11.91 13.26
N ARG A 65 1.39 -12.35 14.20
CA ARG A 65 1.02 -12.42 15.61
C ARG A 65 1.26 -11.05 16.25
N THR A 66 0.23 -10.53 16.90
CA THR A 66 0.26 -9.17 17.49
C THR A 66 0.93 -9.13 18.85
N ASP A 67 1.14 -10.28 19.51
CA ASP A 67 1.83 -10.43 20.80
C ASP A 67 3.36 -10.45 20.68
N ARG A 68 3.90 -10.61 19.46
CA ARG A 68 5.34 -10.70 19.23
C ARG A 68 5.92 -9.35 18.81
N GLN A 69 6.86 -8.83 19.58
CA GLN A 69 7.60 -7.60 19.24
C GLN A 69 8.41 -7.72 17.93
N SER A 70 8.78 -8.94 17.54
CA SER A 70 9.50 -9.21 16.30
C SER A 70 8.61 -9.23 15.06
N GLU A 71 7.30 -9.32 15.22
CA GLU A 71 6.33 -9.33 14.14
C GLU A 71 5.62 -7.98 14.09
N ALA A 72 5.69 -7.33 12.94
CA ALA A 72 5.00 -6.08 12.71
C ALA A 72 3.73 -6.35 11.89
N PHE A 73 2.70 -5.53 12.10
CA PHE A 73 1.44 -5.60 11.39
C PHE A 73 0.91 -4.20 11.09
N ASP A 74 -0.02 -4.08 10.18
CA ASP A 74 -0.67 -2.82 9.80
C ASP A 74 -2.13 -2.76 10.29
N ILE A 75 -2.81 -3.89 10.29
CA ILE A 75 -4.16 -4.03 10.84
C ILE A 75 -4.23 -5.22 11.79
N ALA A 76 -5.14 -5.14 12.74
CA ALA A 76 -5.50 -6.26 13.62
C ALA A 76 -7.01 -6.40 13.69
N PHE A 77 -7.49 -7.61 13.98
CA PHE A 77 -8.89 -7.95 14.06
C PHE A 77 -9.31 -8.28 15.48
N ASP A 78 -10.50 -7.82 15.88
CA ASP A 78 -11.16 -8.27 17.11
C ASP A 78 -12.68 -8.28 16.96
N ILE A 79 -13.33 -8.93 17.90
CA ILE A 79 -14.78 -8.90 18.09
C ILE A 79 -15.04 -8.36 19.51
N ASP A 80 -15.75 -7.24 19.59
CA ASP A 80 -16.08 -6.62 20.88
C ASP A 80 -17.13 -7.40 21.67
N ASP A 81 -17.40 -6.95 22.91
CA ASP A 81 -18.39 -7.57 23.81
C ASP A 81 -19.82 -7.50 23.26
N GLY A 82 -20.09 -6.59 22.32
CA GLY A 82 -21.36 -6.47 21.62
C GLY A 82 -21.47 -7.37 20.37
N GLY A 83 -20.44 -8.16 20.06
CA GLY A 83 -20.39 -9.04 18.88
C GLY A 83 -20.08 -8.30 17.58
N ARG A 84 -19.61 -7.03 17.63
CA ARG A 84 -19.24 -6.29 16.44
C ARG A 84 -17.80 -6.63 16.04
N ALA A 85 -17.60 -6.91 14.77
CA ALA A 85 -16.29 -7.13 14.19
C ALA A 85 -15.58 -5.79 13.93
N LEU A 86 -14.32 -5.70 14.35
CA LEU A 86 -13.53 -4.48 14.34
C LEU A 86 -12.18 -4.73 13.67
N ILE A 87 -11.81 -3.85 12.74
CA ILE A 87 -10.45 -3.78 12.20
C ILE A 87 -9.76 -2.58 12.82
N PHE A 88 -8.70 -2.83 13.57
CA PHE A 88 -7.88 -1.81 14.21
C PHE A 88 -6.69 -1.44 13.34
N THR A 89 -6.40 -0.15 13.24
CA THR A 89 -5.10 0.34 12.80
C THR A 89 -4.09 0.26 13.95
N THR A 90 -2.82 0.35 13.64
CA THR A 90 -1.77 0.43 14.69
C THR A 90 -1.94 1.65 15.58
N GLY A 91 -2.44 2.77 15.05
CA GLY A 91 -2.74 3.97 15.84
C GLY A 91 -3.90 3.76 16.81
N ALA A 92 -4.98 3.07 16.40
CA ALA A 92 -6.10 2.73 17.27
C ALA A 92 -5.69 1.82 18.44
N LEU A 93 -4.60 1.06 18.29
CA LEU A 93 -3.99 0.24 19.34
C LEU A 93 -2.91 0.99 20.16
N GLY A 94 -2.74 2.31 19.93
CA GLY A 94 -1.77 3.13 20.65
C GLY A 94 -0.31 2.92 20.23
N LEU A 95 -0.06 2.28 19.07
CA LEU A 95 1.30 2.04 18.56
C LEU A 95 1.82 3.25 17.79
N ASN A 96 3.14 3.50 17.89
CA ASN A 96 3.78 4.67 17.26
C ASN A 96 3.91 4.56 15.73
N ALA A 97 4.13 3.36 15.21
CA ALA A 97 4.25 3.13 13.76
C ALA A 97 2.84 3.05 13.14
N ARG A 98 2.35 4.16 12.62
CA ARG A 98 0.94 4.32 12.23
C ARG A 98 0.65 3.83 10.82
N SER A 99 -0.20 2.81 10.73
CA SER A 99 -0.96 2.45 9.54
C SER A 99 -2.23 3.29 9.45
N ALA A 100 -2.96 3.18 8.35
CA ALA A 100 -4.21 3.90 8.18
C ALA A 100 -5.22 3.08 7.36
N ILE A 101 -6.50 3.27 7.61
CA ILE A 101 -7.59 2.54 6.98
C ILE A 101 -8.63 3.51 6.40
N GLN A 102 -9.21 3.14 5.26
CA GLN A 102 -10.31 3.88 4.64
C GLN A 102 -11.41 2.90 4.23
N PRO A 103 -12.65 3.03 4.72
CA PRO A 103 -13.78 2.27 4.23
C PRO A 103 -14.10 2.66 2.78
N SER A 104 -14.71 1.75 2.03
CA SER A 104 -15.10 1.98 0.65
C SER A 104 -16.49 1.42 0.36
N ASP A 105 -17.33 2.23 -0.29
CA ASP A 105 -18.61 1.79 -0.82
C ASP A 105 -18.49 1.14 -2.22
N ARG A 106 -17.28 1.10 -2.78
CA ARG A 106 -17.00 0.46 -4.07
C ARG A 106 -16.77 -1.03 -3.88
N ALA A 107 -17.20 -1.83 -4.84
CA ALA A 107 -16.89 -3.25 -4.87
C ALA A 107 -15.36 -3.47 -4.95
N PHE A 108 -14.87 -4.58 -4.39
CA PHE A 108 -13.45 -4.92 -4.36
C PHE A 108 -12.79 -4.87 -5.76
N GLY A 109 -13.48 -5.39 -6.80
CA GLY A 109 -13.01 -5.38 -8.18
C GLY A 109 -12.88 -3.98 -8.80
N ASP A 110 -13.69 -3.02 -8.33
CA ASP A 110 -13.74 -1.66 -8.89
C ASP A 110 -12.68 -0.71 -8.29
N ILE A 111 -11.98 -1.15 -7.25
CA ILE A 111 -10.90 -0.37 -6.64
C ILE A 111 -9.61 -0.67 -7.40
N VAL A 112 -9.27 0.18 -8.36
CA VAL A 112 -8.08 0.04 -9.21
C VAL A 112 -6.88 0.85 -8.73
N ILE A 113 -7.12 1.83 -7.85
CA ILE A 113 -6.07 2.70 -7.29
C ILE A 113 -6.41 3.11 -5.86
N ALA A 114 -5.44 3.06 -4.96
CA ALA A 114 -5.59 3.53 -3.58
C ALA A 114 -5.74 5.06 -3.54
N PRO A 115 -6.66 5.61 -2.73
CA PRO A 115 -6.76 7.05 -2.47
C PRO A 115 -5.46 7.64 -1.91
N LEU A 116 -5.31 8.95 -1.99
CA LEU A 116 -4.18 9.67 -1.37
C LEU A 116 -4.51 10.13 0.05
N GLU A 117 -5.76 10.48 0.29
CA GLU A 117 -6.25 11.20 1.48
C GLU A 117 -7.40 10.46 2.15
N ASP A 118 -7.96 11.02 3.20
CA ASP A 118 -9.14 10.57 3.94
C ASP A 118 -8.98 9.24 4.68
N TYR A 119 -7.74 8.89 5.02
CA TYR A 119 -7.45 7.71 5.83
C TYR A 119 -7.60 7.98 7.34
N GLN A 120 -8.27 7.07 8.03
CA GLN A 120 -8.38 7.04 9.49
C GLN A 120 -7.12 6.37 10.07
N LEU A 121 -6.47 7.03 11.05
CA LEU A 121 -5.24 6.55 11.66
C LEU A 121 -5.44 5.95 13.07
N ASP A 122 -6.35 6.55 13.85
CA ASP A 122 -6.43 6.32 15.30
C ASP A 122 -7.80 5.76 15.72
N SER A 123 -8.57 5.25 14.78
CA SER A 123 -9.89 4.66 15.03
C SER A 123 -9.99 3.25 14.47
N ALA A 124 -10.79 2.42 15.15
CA ALA A 124 -11.17 1.12 14.62
C ALA A 124 -12.31 1.29 13.61
N LEU A 125 -12.31 0.46 12.58
CA LEU A 125 -13.40 0.34 11.60
C LEU A 125 -14.31 -0.81 11.99
N VAL A 126 -15.59 -0.54 12.18
CA VAL A 126 -16.62 -1.59 12.31
C VAL A 126 -16.86 -2.17 10.92
N VAL A 127 -16.80 -3.49 10.80
CA VAL A 127 -17.01 -4.21 9.55
C VAL A 127 -18.09 -5.30 9.67
N GLY A 128 -18.75 -5.60 8.57
CA GLY A 128 -19.62 -6.74 8.38
C GLY A 128 -19.19 -7.56 7.18
N VAL A 129 -19.85 -8.66 6.91
CA VAL A 129 -19.69 -9.39 5.64
C VAL A 129 -19.98 -8.42 4.49
N ASP A 130 -19.25 -8.55 3.39
CA ASP A 130 -19.23 -7.67 2.21
C ASP A 130 -18.63 -6.27 2.43
N SER A 131 -18.18 -5.91 3.64
CA SER A 131 -17.44 -4.66 3.83
C SER A 131 -16.15 -4.64 3.03
N VAL A 132 -15.89 -3.52 2.35
CA VAL A 132 -14.65 -3.29 1.59
C VAL A 132 -13.89 -2.11 2.21
N PHE A 133 -12.57 -2.24 2.32
CA PHE A 133 -11.72 -1.17 2.84
C PHE A 133 -10.32 -1.21 2.23
N ILE A 134 -9.63 -0.08 2.31
CA ILE A 134 -8.26 0.09 1.82
C ILE A 134 -7.36 0.38 3.01
N VAL A 135 -6.20 -0.26 3.02
CA VAL A 135 -5.17 -0.07 4.05
C VAL A 135 -3.94 0.59 3.43
N ARG A 136 -3.47 1.64 4.06
CA ARG A 136 -2.15 2.22 3.83
C ARG A 136 -1.23 1.74 4.94
N SER A 137 -0.13 1.08 4.57
CA SER A 137 0.79 0.52 5.55
C SER A 137 1.42 1.60 6.43
N ARG A 138 1.90 1.20 7.60
CA ARG A 138 2.88 1.97 8.34
C ARG A 138 4.08 2.29 7.45
N ARG A 139 4.74 3.41 7.73
CA ARG A 139 6.02 3.75 7.08
C ARG A 139 7.13 2.98 7.79
N THR A 140 7.87 2.20 7.05
CA THR A 140 8.98 1.41 7.59
C THR A 140 10.28 1.78 6.89
N SER A 141 11.39 1.72 7.61
CA SER A 141 12.73 1.89 7.03
C SER A 141 13.15 0.71 6.16
N PHE A 142 12.35 -0.38 6.13
CA PHE A 142 12.70 -1.58 5.41
C PHE A 142 12.21 -1.52 3.95
N GLY A 143 13.13 -1.41 3.02
CA GLY A 143 12.90 -1.62 1.59
C GLY A 143 12.21 -0.48 0.82
N CYS A 144 11.73 0.58 1.47
CA CYS A 144 11.03 1.69 0.81
C CYS A 144 11.54 3.04 1.26
N VAL A 145 12.86 3.21 1.31
CA VAL A 145 13.50 4.49 1.66
C VAL A 145 14.00 5.14 0.38
N PHE A 146 13.47 6.31 0.05
CA PHE A 146 13.88 7.14 -1.08
C PHE A 146 14.24 8.55 -0.61
N PHE A 147 14.71 9.40 -1.52
CA PHE A 147 15.00 10.81 -1.23
C PHE A 147 13.83 11.56 -0.57
N LEU A 148 12.59 11.11 -0.84
CA LEU A 148 11.36 11.67 -0.25
C LEU A 148 10.97 11.02 1.08
N GLY A 149 11.81 10.15 1.66
CA GLY A 149 11.55 9.45 2.91
C GLY A 149 10.96 8.06 2.71
N GLN A 150 10.30 7.57 3.75
CA GLN A 150 9.69 6.23 3.75
C GLN A 150 8.34 6.25 3.03
N LEU A 151 8.21 5.49 1.97
CA LEU A 151 6.97 5.38 1.21
C LEU A 151 6.07 4.25 1.74
N PRO A 152 4.75 4.47 1.84
CA PRO A 152 3.82 3.43 2.24
C PRO A 152 3.57 2.42 1.11
N ARG A 153 3.01 1.27 1.49
CA ARG A 153 2.38 0.29 0.60
C ARG A 153 0.88 0.30 0.82
N TYR A 154 0.14 -0.24 -0.15
CA TYR A 154 -1.31 -0.20 -0.11
C TYR A 154 -1.90 -1.60 -0.35
N GLY A 155 -3.03 -1.87 0.29
CA GLY A 155 -3.81 -3.06 0.05
C GLY A 155 -5.30 -2.74 0.08
N LYS A 156 -6.10 -3.48 -0.68
CA LYS A 156 -7.55 -3.50 -0.58
C LYS A 156 -8.00 -4.82 0.02
N PHE A 157 -9.07 -4.78 0.81
CA PHE A 157 -9.59 -5.91 1.55
C PHE A 157 -11.11 -5.98 1.40
N HIS A 158 -11.65 -7.19 1.34
CA HIS A 158 -13.07 -7.48 1.31
C HIS A 158 -13.37 -8.55 2.35
N VAL A 159 -14.36 -8.33 3.18
CA VAL A 159 -14.78 -9.27 4.23
C VAL A 159 -15.65 -10.34 3.60
N LEU A 160 -15.12 -11.56 3.53
CA LEU A 160 -15.85 -12.71 2.98
C LEU A 160 -16.71 -13.39 4.03
N ASP A 161 -16.22 -13.50 5.28
CA ASP A 161 -16.91 -14.18 6.36
C ASP A 161 -16.49 -13.67 7.74
N ILE A 162 -17.40 -13.73 8.70
CA ILE A 162 -17.16 -13.44 10.12
C ILE A 162 -17.81 -14.55 10.95
N SER A 163 -16.98 -15.36 11.63
CA SER A 163 -17.45 -16.37 12.56
C SER A 163 -17.36 -15.86 14.00
N LEU A 164 -18.51 -15.63 14.62
CA LEU A 164 -18.57 -15.27 16.06
C LEU A 164 -18.19 -16.44 16.96
N GLU A 165 -18.47 -17.68 16.53
CA GLU A 165 -18.18 -18.88 17.29
C GLU A 165 -16.67 -19.13 17.40
N THR A 166 -15.94 -19.10 16.28
CA THR A 166 -14.48 -19.29 16.23
C THR A 166 -13.73 -18.00 16.44
N ARG A 167 -14.43 -16.85 16.51
CA ARG A 167 -13.88 -15.49 16.61
C ARG A 167 -12.86 -15.22 15.51
N GLN A 168 -13.26 -15.45 14.26
CA GLN A 168 -12.39 -15.31 13.08
C GLN A 168 -13.06 -14.45 12.02
N ILE A 169 -12.23 -13.78 11.23
CA ILE A 169 -12.62 -13.08 10.00
C ILE A 169 -11.84 -13.64 8.83
N THR A 170 -12.51 -13.86 7.71
CA THR A 170 -11.89 -14.23 6.44
C THR A 170 -11.93 -13.05 5.48
N LEU A 171 -10.76 -12.67 4.98
CA LEU A 171 -10.55 -11.50 4.11
C LEU A 171 -9.98 -11.93 2.76
N GLU A 172 -10.66 -11.58 1.68
CA GLU A 172 -10.04 -11.48 0.37
C GLU A 172 -9.18 -10.22 0.35
N ASN A 173 -7.98 -10.28 -0.21
CA ASN A 173 -7.08 -9.12 -0.26
C ASN A 173 -6.29 -9.07 -1.56
N LEU A 174 -5.88 -7.86 -1.94
CA LEU A 174 -4.87 -7.62 -2.95
C LEU A 174 -3.95 -6.52 -2.42
N VAL A 175 -2.67 -6.87 -2.23
CA VAL A 175 -1.67 -5.97 -1.67
C VAL A 175 -0.61 -5.64 -2.71
N ASN A 176 -0.35 -4.35 -2.90
CA ASN A 176 0.76 -3.84 -3.69
C ASN A 176 1.98 -3.60 -2.78
N VAL A 177 2.98 -4.46 -2.90
CA VAL A 177 4.23 -4.36 -2.12
C VAL A 177 5.29 -3.48 -2.79
N ASN A 178 5.03 -2.97 -3.99
CA ASN A 178 5.94 -2.03 -4.65
C ASN A 178 5.85 -0.66 -3.98
N CYS A 179 7.01 -0.12 -3.61
CA CYS A 179 7.11 1.08 -2.79
C CYS A 179 6.49 2.31 -3.43
N GLY A 180 5.50 2.90 -2.79
CA GLY A 180 4.84 4.12 -3.26
C GLY A 180 3.85 3.92 -4.42
N TYR A 181 3.77 2.73 -4.98
CA TYR A 181 2.77 2.41 -6.00
C TYR A 181 1.39 2.24 -5.37
N ARG A 182 0.39 2.85 -6.01
CA ARG A 182 -1.00 2.86 -5.53
C ARG A 182 -1.94 1.98 -6.34
N GLY A 183 -1.46 1.42 -7.46
CA GLY A 183 -2.27 0.52 -8.31
C GLY A 183 -2.70 -0.73 -7.55
N LEU A 184 -3.99 -1.04 -7.54
CA LEU A 184 -4.62 -2.17 -6.84
C LEU A 184 -5.36 -3.09 -7.84
N GLU A 185 -4.81 -3.21 -9.04
CA GLU A 185 -5.21 -4.21 -10.04
C GLU A 185 -4.24 -5.38 -10.02
N SER A 186 -4.69 -6.56 -10.43
CA SER A 186 -3.82 -7.74 -10.55
C SER A 186 -2.73 -7.52 -11.60
N GLY A 187 -1.55 -8.10 -11.38
CA GLY A 187 -0.38 -7.96 -12.26
C GLY A 187 0.59 -6.89 -11.79
N ILE A 188 1.53 -6.50 -12.64
CA ILE A 188 2.54 -5.48 -12.32
C ILE A 188 1.87 -4.10 -12.32
N PRO A 189 1.89 -3.36 -11.20
CA PRO A 189 1.28 -2.05 -11.13
C PRO A 189 2.07 -1.01 -11.95
N THR A 190 1.37 -0.09 -12.59
CA THR A 190 1.96 0.98 -13.40
C THR A 190 1.91 2.35 -12.72
N ARG A 191 1.24 2.45 -11.57
CA ARG A 191 0.98 3.70 -10.84
C ARG A 191 0.69 3.46 -9.35
#